data_a1ea322cd5afa19c7def101bfb9d536c
#
_entry.id   a1ea322cd5afa19c7def101bfb9d536c
#
_cell.length_a   1.000
_cell.length_b   1.000
_cell.length_c   1.000
_cell.angle_alpha   90.00
_cell.angle_beta   90.00
_cell.angle_gamma   90.00
#
_symmetry.space_group_name_H-M   'P 1'
#
loop_
_entity.id
_entity.type
_entity.pdbx_description
1 polymer ?
#
loop_
_entity_poly.entity_id
_entity_poly.type
_entity_poly.pdbx_seq_one_letter_code
_entity_poly.pdbx_strand_id
1 'polypeptide(L)'
;ATSTNPLPNPLPQERRQSAAASTVPDDPKPKKQPAPPKGRLKPLPLADIRTFQAWLKTAERDNPRLLFLSRDDLMQHAAAHITEEQFPKFWQTADGKFKLSYRFEPHHPLDGVTMTVPLTVLNRLHAPSLEWLVPGMLREKIQLLIKALPKQIRRICVPVPDFITKFLESNPDRQAAIIPQLAHFIAKSAGDMRILEQIDQDAWAAQELPEHCYLNLRIIDDGGQELAGGRKLHELQQQLGQAAAVTFRDNTQEFERDNVTTWDIGTLPESIKFARGKQ
;
A
#
# COMPACT_ATOMS: atom_id res chain seq x y z
N ALA A 1 43.77 -41.73 44.95
CA ALA A 1 42.44 -42.30 44.61
C ALA A 1 41.89 -41.62 43.37
N THR A 2 42.22 -42.20 42.22
CA THR A 2 41.81 -41.81 40.89
C THR A 2 40.43 -42.39 40.61
N SER A 3 39.42 -41.51 40.41
CA SER A 3 38.10 -41.93 40.00
C SER A 3 37.99 -41.65 38.50
N THR A 4 38.02 -42.69 37.69
CA THR A 4 37.74 -42.71 36.27
C THR A 4 36.24 -42.81 36.05
N ASN A 5 35.68 -41.83 35.41
CA ASN A 5 34.23 -41.78 34.95
C ASN A 5 34.15 -42.50 33.62
N PRO A 6 33.23 -43.44 33.39
CA PRO A 6 33.07 -44.10 32.09
C PRO A 6 32.23 -43.27 31.11
N LEU A 7 32.63 -43.32 29.86
CA LEU A 7 31.96 -42.74 28.69
C LEU A 7 30.54 -43.32 28.50
N PRO A 8 29.57 -42.54 28.07
CA PRO A 8 28.23 -43.04 27.76
C PRO A 8 28.20 -43.83 26.44
N ASN A 9 27.41 -44.90 26.47
CA ASN A 9 27.11 -45.85 25.39
C ASN A 9 26.50 -45.19 24.16
N PRO A 10 26.76 -45.67 22.94
CA PRO A 10 26.11 -45.19 21.72
C PRO A 10 24.67 -45.70 21.65
N LEU A 11 23.79 -44.78 21.21
CA LEU A 11 22.36 -45.04 20.96
C LEU A 11 22.11 -46.04 19.83
N PRO A 12 21.02 -46.81 19.88
CA PRO A 12 20.70 -47.82 18.88
C PRO A 12 20.35 -47.22 17.53
N GLN A 13 20.82 -47.87 16.48
CA GLN A 13 20.43 -47.57 15.09
C GLN A 13 18.94 -47.89 14.89
N GLU A 14 18.11 -46.88 14.76
CA GLU A 14 16.74 -47.03 14.30
C GLU A 14 16.68 -47.33 12.78
N ARG A 15 15.94 -48.37 12.49
CA ARG A 15 15.63 -48.88 11.16
C ARG A 15 15.11 -47.76 10.25
N ARG A 16 15.70 -47.64 9.08
CA ARG A 16 15.13 -46.96 7.93
C ARG A 16 13.82 -47.64 7.52
N GLN A 17 12.70 -47.08 7.91
CA GLN A 17 11.42 -47.40 7.26
C GLN A 17 11.26 -46.43 6.07
N SER A 18 11.09 -47.01 4.91
CA SER A 18 10.78 -46.33 3.66
C SER A 18 9.49 -45.53 3.81
N ALA A 19 9.58 -44.21 3.81
CA ALA A 19 8.42 -43.33 3.66
C ALA A 19 8.07 -43.19 2.18
N ALA A 20 6.84 -43.49 1.90
CA ALA A 20 6.21 -43.40 0.59
C ALA A 20 6.41 -42.02 -0.02
N ALA A 21 6.68 -42.02 -1.32
CA ALA A 21 6.75 -40.84 -2.15
C ALA A 21 5.43 -40.06 -2.10
N SER A 22 5.45 -38.91 -1.46
CA SER A 22 4.43 -37.90 -1.59
C SER A 22 4.58 -37.25 -2.96
N THR A 23 3.68 -37.59 -3.88
CA THR A 23 3.55 -36.94 -5.17
C THR A 23 3.18 -35.47 -4.97
N VAL A 24 4.16 -34.60 -5.13
CA VAL A 24 3.95 -33.17 -5.33
C VAL A 24 3.25 -33.01 -6.69
N PRO A 25 2.13 -32.27 -6.80
CA PRO A 25 1.52 -32.01 -8.09
C PRO A 25 2.51 -31.28 -8.99
N ASP A 26 2.72 -31.84 -10.19
CA ASP A 26 3.58 -31.29 -11.24
C ASP A 26 3.12 -29.85 -11.55
N ASP A 27 3.98 -28.88 -11.34
CA ASP A 27 3.80 -27.52 -11.82
C ASP A 27 3.57 -27.56 -13.34
N PRO A 28 2.59 -26.83 -13.87
CA PRO A 28 2.35 -26.81 -15.31
C PRO A 28 3.59 -26.28 -16.01
N LYS A 29 4.26 -27.16 -16.75
CA LYS A 29 5.42 -26.82 -17.58
C LYS A 29 5.13 -25.56 -18.38
N PRO A 30 6.03 -24.56 -18.37
CA PRO A 30 5.84 -23.35 -19.14
C PRO A 30 5.58 -23.74 -20.60
N LYS A 31 4.42 -23.32 -21.13
CA LYS A 31 4.07 -23.50 -22.54
C LYS A 31 5.21 -22.94 -23.38
N LYS A 32 5.87 -23.82 -24.15
CA LYS A 32 6.90 -23.40 -25.11
C LYS A 32 6.32 -22.29 -25.96
N GLN A 33 6.89 -21.10 -25.85
CA GLN A 33 6.62 -20.02 -26.80
C GLN A 33 6.83 -20.58 -28.22
N PRO A 34 5.94 -20.28 -29.17
CA PRO A 34 6.14 -20.64 -30.54
C PRO A 34 7.47 -20.05 -30.98
N ALA A 35 8.36 -20.91 -31.56
CA ALA A 35 9.64 -20.50 -32.09
C ALA A 35 9.41 -19.34 -33.07
N PRO A 36 10.23 -18.27 -33.04
CA PRO A 36 10.11 -17.19 -33.99
C PRO A 36 10.21 -17.77 -35.43
N PRO A 37 9.40 -17.27 -36.37
CA PRO A 37 9.38 -17.78 -37.72
C PRO A 37 10.79 -17.68 -38.32
N LYS A 38 11.33 -18.82 -38.80
CA LYS A 38 12.62 -18.91 -39.45
C LYS A 38 12.55 -18.28 -40.84
N GLY A 39 12.37 -16.99 -40.87
CA GLY A 39 12.56 -16.16 -42.05
C GLY A 39 13.36 -14.95 -41.61
N ARG A 40 14.65 -14.93 -41.94
CA ARG A 40 15.46 -13.73 -41.80
C ARG A 40 14.87 -12.66 -42.73
N LEU A 41 13.88 -11.93 -42.21
CA LEU A 41 13.56 -10.62 -42.76
C LEU A 41 14.83 -9.77 -42.57
N LYS A 42 15.47 -9.42 -43.69
CA LYS A 42 16.53 -8.41 -43.67
C LYS A 42 15.96 -7.21 -42.91
N PRO A 43 16.70 -6.67 -41.91
CA PRO A 43 16.23 -5.49 -41.23
C PRO A 43 16.06 -4.38 -42.27
N LEU A 44 14.82 -4.07 -42.62
CA LEU A 44 14.50 -2.89 -43.39
C LEU A 44 14.89 -1.71 -42.51
N PRO A 45 15.71 -0.77 -42.99
CA PRO A 45 15.96 0.45 -42.26
C PRO A 45 14.63 1.19 -42.19
N LEU A 46 13.98 1.11 -41.02
CA LEU A 46 12.78 1.89 -40.71
C LEU A 46 13.22 3.33 -40.45
N ALA A 47 13.62 4.03 -41.50
CA ALA A 47 14.22 5.35 -41.40
C ALA A 47 13.17 6.48 -41.42
N ASP A 48 11.99 6.21 -41.96
CA ASP A 48 10.93 7.19 -42.15
C ASP A 48 9.51 6.56 -42.07
N ILE A 49 8.49 7.42 -42.06
CA ILE A 49 7.07 7.01 -41.99
C ILE A 49 6.69 6.14 -43.22
N ARG A 50 7.26 6.37 -44.38
CA ARG A 50 6.89 5.62 -45.60
C ARG A 50 7.41 4.20 -45.55
N THR A 51 8.66 3.99 -45.12
CA THR A 51 9.24 2.67 -44.91
C THR A 51 8.54 1.90 -43.81
N PHE A 52 8.14 2.58 -42.75
CA PHE A 52 7.33 1.98 -41.69
C PHE A 52 5.94 1.54 -42.19
N GLN A 53 5.21 2.40 -42.94
CA GLN A 53 3.91 2.06 -43.48
C GLN A 53 3.96 0.91 -44.51
N ALA A 54 4.98 0.87 -45.33
CA ALA A 54 5.20 -0.24 -46.29
C ALA A 54 5.47 -1.56 -45.57
N TRP A 55 6.31 -1.53 -44.53
CA TRP A 55 6.57 -2.69 -43.68
C TRP A 55 5.30 -3.13 -42.94
N LEU A 56 4.55 -2.19 -42.33
CA LEU A 56 3.35 -2.46 -41.56
C LEU A 56 2.29 -3.18 -42.39
N LYS A 57 2.02 -2.72 -43.63
CA LYS A 57 1.10 -3.39 -44.56
C LYS A 57 1.46 -4.86 -44.84
N THR A 58 2.74 -5.18 -44.86
CA THR A 58 3.20 -6.56 -45.08
C THR A 58 3.09 -7.36 -43.79
N ALA A 59 3.51 -6.77 -42.67
CA ALA A 59 3.54 -7.41 -41.39
C ALA A 59 2.12 -7.70 -40.84
N GLU A 60 1.18 -6.79 -41.04
CA GLU A 60 -0.23 -6.97 -40.65
C GLU A 60 -0.97 -8.01 -41.50
N ARG A 61 -0.53 -8.24 -42.74
CA ARG A 61 -1.09 -9.31 -43.59
C ARG A 61 -0.79 -10.67 -43.00
N ASP A 62 0.42 -10.84 -42.45
CA ASP A 62 0.86 -12.11 -41.84
C ASP A 62 0.38 -12.25 -40.41
N ASN A 63 0.32 -11.14 -39.67
CA ASN A 63 -0.21 -11.07 -38.31
C ASN A 63 -1.00 -9.78 -38.06
N PRO A 64 -2.35 -9.80 -38.22
CA PRO A 64 -3.19 -8.62 -38.03
C PRO A 64 -3.12 -7.98 -36.63
N ARG A 65 -2.58 -8.73 -35.66
CA ARG A 65 -2.43 -8.27 -34.27
C ARG A 65 -0.98 -8.01 -33.87
N LEU A 66 -0.06 -7.86 -34.81
CA LEU A 66 1.37 -7.70 -34.53
C LEU A 66 1.67 -6.50 -33.61
N LEU A 67 0.93 -5.40 -33.76
CA LEU A 67 1.09 -4.19 -32.95
C LEU A 67 0.11 -4.11 -31.77
N PHE A 68 -0.72 -5.13 -31.56
CA PHE A 68 -1.55 -5.22 -30.39
C PHE A 68 -0.73 -5.77 -29.23
N LEU A 69 -0.38 -4.89 -28.31
CA LEU A 69 0.29 -5.29 -27.08
C LEU A 69 -0.70 -5.88 -26.09
N SER A 70 -0.42 -7.03 -25.57
CA SER A 70 -1.14 -7.57 -24.43
C SER A 70 -0.72 -6.82 -23.15
N ARG A 71 -1.50 -6.96 -22.08
CA ARG A 71 -1.10 -6.43 -20.77
C ARG A 71 0.25 -7.00 -20.33
N ASP A 72 0.51 -8.28 -20.63
CA ASP A 72 1.74 -8.96 -20.23
C ASP A 72 2.95 -8.45 -21.02
N ASP A 73 2.75 -8.04 -22.30
CA ASP A 73 3.82 -7.43 -23.11
C ASP A 73 4.21 -6.03 -22.60
N LEU A 74 3.24 -5.31 -21.98
CA LEU A 74 3.46 -4.00 -21.40
C LEU A 74 4.04 -4.07 -19.97
N MET A 75 3.88 -5.21 -19.32
CA MET A 75 4.41 -5.43 -17.98
C MET A 75 5.89 -5.81 -18.07
N GLN A 76 6.78 -4.92 -17.63
CA GLN A 76 8.17 -5.30 -17.41
C GLN A 76 8.25 -6.42 -16.38
N HIS A 77 9.20 -7.34 -16.51
CA HIS A 77 9.38 -8.47 -15.59
C HIS A 77 9.45 -8.07 -14.10
N ALA A 78 9.90 -6.85 -13.81
CA ALA A 78 9.85 -6.28 -12.46
C ALA A 78 8.42 -5.98 -11.97
N ALA A 79 7.45 -5.82 -12.86
CA ALA A 79 6.06 -5.51 -12.51
C ALA A 79 5.24 -6.75 -12.10
N ALA A 80 5.77 -7.96 -12.28
CA ALA A 80 5.13 -9.19 -11.80
C ALA A 80 4.95 -9.22 -10.27
N HIS A 81 5.68 -8.39 -9.53
CA HIS A 81 5.56 -8.24 -8.09
C HIS A 81 4.61 -7.10 -7.66
N ILE A 82 4.09 -6.32 -8.61
CA ILE A 82 3.10 -5.28 -8.33
C ILE A 82 1.72 -5.92 -8.35
N THR A 83 1.28 -6.35 -7.18
CA THR A 83 -0.04 -6.96 -7.01
C THR A 83 -1.10 -5.90 -6.70
N GLU A 84 -2.37 -6.24 -6.95
CA GLU A 84 -3.51 -5.41 -6.56
C GLU A 84 -3.57 -5.21 -5.02
N GLU A 85 -2.95 -6.11 -4.25
CA GLU A 85 -2.79 -6.02 -2.80
C GLU A 85 -1.81 -4.90 -2.39
N GLN A 86 -0.76 -4.67 -3.17
CA GLN A 86 0.21 -3.60 -2.91
C GLN A 86 -0.35 -2.22 -3.30
N PHE A 87 -1.13 -2.17 -4.38
CA PHE A 87 -1.73 -0.94 -4.90
C PHE A 87 -3.24 -1.13 -5.10
N PRO A 88 -4.01 -1.18 -4.01
CA PRO A 88 -5.45 -1.40 -4.06
C PRO A 88 -6.16 -0.23 -4.74
N LYS A 89 -7.24 -0.52 -5.46
CA LYS A 89 -8.10 0.51 -6.08
C LYS A 89 -8.92 1.29 -5.06
N PHE A 90 -9.09 0.72 -3.88
CA PHE A 90 -9.91 1.29 -2.83
C PHE A 90 -9.25 1.13 -1.46
N TRP A 91 -9.39 2.14 -0.64
CA TRP A 91 -9.06 2.08 0.78
C TRP A 91 -10.33 1.84 1.57
N GLN A 92 -10.36 0.81 2.38
CA GLN A 92 -11.49 0.49 3.23
C GLN A 92 -11.20 0.87 4.69
N THR A 93 -12.06 1.69 5.26
CA THR A 93 -12.05 2.08 6.67
C THR A 93 -13.41 1.79 7.30
N ALA A 94 -13.53 2.03 8.61
CA ALA A 94 -14.83 2.01 9.30
C ALA A 94 -15.82 3.04 8.71
N ASP A 95 -15.31 4.17 8.20
CA ASP A 95 -16.10 5.27 7.66
C ASP A 95 -16.53 5.07 6.21
N GLY A 96 -16.00 4.05 5.53
CA GLY A 96 -16.38 3.74 4.17
C GLY A 96 -15.27 3.22 3.29
N LYS A 97 -15.59 3.15 2.00
CA LYS A 97 -14.70 2.69 0.94
C LYS A 97 -14.34 3.87 0.04
N PHE A 98 -13.07 4.27 0.04
CA PHE A 98 -12.56 5.42 -0.68
C PHE A 98 -11.79 4.99 -1.92
N LYS A 99 -12.03 5.65 -3.04
CA LYS A 99 -11.33 5.38 -4.29
C LYS A 99 -9.90 5.91 -4.20
N LEU A 100 -8.94 5.08 -4.60
CA LEU A 100 -7.54 5.45 -4.76
C LEU A 100 -7.19 5.62 -6.23
N SER A 101 -6.34 6.58 -6.51
CA SER A 101 -5.69 6.78 -7.80
C SER A 101 -4.19 6.99 -7.59
N TYR A 102 -3.39 6.55 -8.55
CA TYR A 102 -1.93 6.54 -8.47
C TYR A 102 -1.34 7.34 -9.62
N ARG A 103 -0.35 8.15 -9.31
CA ARG A 103 0.48 8.84 -10.29
C ARG A 103 1.93 8.74 -9.82
N PHE A 104 2.80 8.28 -10.67
CA PHE A 104 4.23 8.18 -10.40
C PHE A 104 4.97 9.09 -11.37
N GLU A 105 4.97 10.36 -11.04
CA GLU A 105 5.55 11.42 -11.85
C GLU A 105 6.23 12.42 -10.91
N PRO A 106 7.56 12.31 -10.73
CA PRO A 106 8.30 13.17 -9.82
C PRO A 106 8.05 14.65 -10.11
N HIS A 107 7.89 15.44 -9.05
CA HIS A 107 7.59 16.87 -9.08
C HIS A 107 6.17 17.24 -9.56
N HIS A 108 5.31 16.27 -9.84
CA HIS A 108 3.90 16.56 -10.10
C HIS A 108 3.14 16.77 -8.77
N PRO A 109 2.24 17.76 -8.64
CA PRO A 109 1.49 18.01 -7.39
C PRO A 109 0.70 16.79 -6.87
N LEU A 110 0.32 15.88 -7.78
CA LEU A 110 -0.40 14.64 -7.45
C LEU A 110 0.50 13.39 -7.50
N ASP A 111 1.84 13.56 -7.39
CA ASP A 111 2.75 12.42 -7.34
C ASP A 111 2.47 11.53 -6.12
N GLY A 112 2.43 10.22 -6.32
CA GLY A 112 2.10 9.23 -5.31
C GLY A 112 0.66 8.73 -5.38
N VAL A 113 0.03 8.56 -4.22
CA VAL A 113 -1.34 8.05 -4.08
C VAL A 113 -2.30 9.16 -3.68
N THR A 114 -3.44 9.25 -4.37
CA THR A 114 -4.52 10.20 -4.08
C THR A 114 -5.77 9.43 -3.66
N MET A 115 -6.32 9.77 -2.50
CA MET A 115 -7.59 9.25 -1.98
C MET A 115 -8.71 10.25 -2.23
N THR A 116 -9.77 9.81 -2.89
CA THR A 116 -10.97 10.62 -3.11
C THR A 116 -11.92 10.45 -1.94
N VAL A 117 -12.25 11.55 -1.27
CA VAL A 117 -13.02 11.60 -0.03
C VAL A 117 -14.24 12.49 -0.21
N PRO A 118 -15.47 12.01 0.06
CA PRO A 118 -16.65 12.87 0.15
C PRO A 118 -16.52 13.88 1.29
N LEU A 119 -17.02 15.11 1.07
CA LEU A 119 -17.00 16.18 2.08
C LEU A 119 -17.60 15.76 3.43
N THR A 120 -18.68 14.98 3.39
CA THR A 120 -19.40 14.49 4.57
C THR A 120 -18.55 13.65 5.54
N VAL A 121 -17.46 13.06 5.04
CA VAL A 121 -16.59 12.18 5.83
C VAL A 121 -15.29 12.88 6.27
N LEU A 122 -15.02 14.07 5.75
CA LEU A 122 -13.74 14.77 5.97
C LEU A 122 -13.36 14.90 7.45
N ASN A 123 -14.32 15.28 8.31
CA ASN A 123 -14.08 15.50 9.73
C ASN A 123 -13.91 14.19 10.54
N ARG A 124 -14.25 13.04 9.95
CA ARG A 124 -14.14 11.72 10.57
C ARG A 124 -12.85 11.00 10.22
N LEU A 125 -12.10 11.52 9.25
CA LEU A 125 -10.82 10.94 8.87
C LEU A 125 -9.82 11.05 10.03
N HIS A 126 -9.15 9.94 10.29
CA HIS A 126 -8.15 9.82 11.33
C HIS A 126 -6.74 10.00 10.75
N ALA A 127 -6.09 11.13 11.04
CA ALA A 127 -4.79 11.49 10.48
C ALA A 127 -3.70 10.40 10.66
N PRO A 128 -3.53 9.78 11.85
CA PRO A 128 -2.52 8.74 12.04
C PRO A 128 -2.68 7.53 11.12
N SER A 129 -3.92 7.12 10.81
CA SER A 129 -4.15 5.99 9.91
C SER A 129 -3.72 6.29 8.46
N LEU A 130 -3.80 7.56 8.04
CA LEU A 130 -3.40 8.00 6.70
C LEU A 130 -1.88 7.98 6.50
N GLU A 131 -1.10 8.03 7.59
CA GLU A 131 0.35 7.96 7.52
C GLU A 131 0.86 6.63 6.96
N TRP A 132 0.08 5.56 7.11
CA TRP A 132 0.48 4.22 6.71
C TRP A 132 0.46 3.96 5.21
N LEU A 133 -0.09 4.86 4.43
CA LEU A 133 -0.16 4.75 2.97
C LEU A 133 -0.72 3.39 2.48
N VAL A 134 -0.45 3.07 1.23
CA VAL A 134 -0.71 1.74 0.67
C VAL A 134 0.50 0.82 0.84
N PRO A 135 0.33 -0.50 0.93
CA PRO A 135 1.42 -1.44 1.20
C PRO A 135 2.61 -1.29 0.25
N GLY A 136 2.36 -0.99 -1.05
CA GLY A 136 3.41 -0.84 -2.06
C GLY A 136 4.34 0.36 -1.83
N MET A 137 3.88 1.39 -1.12
CA MET A 137 4.66 2.62 -0.85
C MET A 137 5.20 2.68 0.58
N LEU A 138 4.63 1.88 1.48
CA LEU A 138 4.95 1.94 2.90
C LEU A 138 6.40 1.57 3.21
N ARG A 139 6.96 0.58 2.51
CA ARG A 139 8.36 0.16 2.71
C ARG A 139 9.36 1.28 2.42
N GLU A 140 9.14 2.01 1.34
CA GLU A 140 9.98 3.15 0.97
C GLU A 140 9.88 4.27 2.01
N LYS A 141 8.66 4.60 2.45
CA LYS A 141 8.46 5.59 3.52
C LYS A 141 9.22 5.22 4.79
N ILE A 142 9.09 3.98 5.27
CA ILE A 142 9.80 3.51 6.46
C ILE A 142 11.33 3.58 6.25
N GLN A 143 11.81 3.20 5.06
CA GLN A 143 13.24 3.29 4.75
C GLN A 143 13.76 4.73 4.81
N LEU A 144 12.99 5.70 4.33
CA LEU A 144 13.34 7.13 4.40
C LEU A 144 13.30 7.62 5.85
N LEU A 145 12.30 7.24 6.63
CA LEU A 145 12.25 7.53 8.07
C LEU A 145 13.48 6.99 8.79
N ILE A 146 13.88 5.74 8.54
CA ILE A 146 15.09 5.15 9.15
C ILE A 146 16.35 5.92 8.70
N LYS A 147 16.43 6.35 7.45
CA LYS A 147 17.58 7.14 6.95
C LYS A 147 17.72 8.48 7.66
N ALA A 148 16.62 9.09 8.08
CA ALA A 148 16.62 10.37 8.81
C ALA A 148 17.10 10.25 10.25
N LEU A 149 17.16 9.05 10.81
CA LEU A 149 17.65 8.81 12.17
C LEU A 149 19.16 9.08 12.33
N PRO A 150 19.62 9.48 13.54
CA PRO A 150 21.03 9.56 13.89
C PRO A 150 21.77 8.25 13.58
N LYS A 151 23.04 8.35 13.16
CA LYS A 151 23.85 7.20 12.72
C LYS A 151 23.91 6.07 13.76
N GLN A 152 23.93 6.41 15.04
CA GLN A 152 23.99 5.41 16.13
C GLN A 152 22.74 4.54 16.15
N ILE A 153 21.56 5.17 16.09
CA ILE A 153 20.25 4.49 16.10
C ILE A 153 20.02 3.74 14.78
N ARG A 154 20.36 4.36 13.65
CA ARG A 154 20.23 3.72 12.34
C ARG A 154 21.01 2.41 12.18
N ARG A 155 22.14 2.26 12.91
CA ARG A 155 22.92 0.99 12.91
C ARG A 155 22.13 -0.19 13.47
N ILE A 156 21.18 0.05 14.38
CA ILE A 156 20.31 -0.99 14.96
C ILE A 156 19.40 -1.58 13.86
N CYS A 157 19.04 -0.78 12.87
CA CYS A 157 18.14 -1.16 11.80
C CYS A 157 18.82 -1.87 10.62
N VAL A 158 20.06 -2.28 10.74
CA VAL A 158 20.82 -2.94 9.64
C VAL A 158 20.72 -4.47 9.77
N PRO A 159 20.40 -5.19 8.64
CA PRO A 159 20.03 -4.72 7.29
C PRO A 159 18.65 -4.09 7.23
N VAL A 160 18.54 -2.90 6.64
CA VAL A 160 17.30 -2.12 6.64
C VAL A 160 16.10 -2.86 6.01
N PRO A 161 16.24 -3.55 4.85
CA PRO A 161 15.11 -4.28 4.26
C PRO A 161 14.54 -5.36 5.18
N ASP A 162 15.41 -6.12 5.87
CA ASP A 162 15.00 -7.18 6.78
C ASP A 162 14.35 -6.60 8.04
N PHE A 163 14.89 -5.49 8.52
CA PHE A 163 14.34 -4.77 9.67
C PHE A 163 12.92 -4.28 9.38
N ILE A 164 12.68 -3.67 8.20
CA ILE A 164 11.36 -3.24 7.76
C ILE A 164 10.40 -4.43 7.67
N THR A 165 10.87 -5.57 7.15
CA THR A 165 10.04 -6.78 7.06
C THR A 165 9.61 -7.23 8.45
N LYS A 166 10.53 -7.35 9.40
CA LYS A 166 10.22 -7.72 10.80
C LYS A 166 9.28 -6.72 11.48
N PHE A 167 9.45 -5.41 11.22
CA PHE A 167 8.56 -4.39 11.74
C PHE A 167 7.12 -4.58 11.21
N LEU A 168 6.95 -4.79 9.92
CA LEU A 168 5.63 -4.99 9.32
C LEU A 168 4.99 -6.33 9.75
N GLU A 169 5.79 -7.38 9.92
CA GLU A 169 5.35 -8.69 10.44
C GLU A 169 4.96 -8.64 11.92
N SER A 170 5.49 -7.68 12.69
CA SER A 170 5.07 -7.47 14.08
C SER A 170 3.64 -6.93 14.22
N ASN A 171 2.97 -6.69 13.11
CA ASN A 171 1.58 -6.24 13.02
C ASN A 171 1.33 -4.92 13.78
N PRO A 172 2.04 -3.85 13.44
CA PRO A 172 1.87 -2.56 14.12
C PRO A 172 0.42 -2.05 13.98
N ASP A 173 -0.05 -1.34 14.99
CA ASP A 173 -1.39 -0.74 14.99
C ASP A 173 -1.49 0.37 13.94
N ARG A 174 -2.24 0.14 12.90
CA ARG A 174 -2.44 1.08 11.79
C ARG A 174 -3.38 2.24 12.12
N GLN A 175 -3.97 2.26 13.30
CA GLN A 175 -4.73 3.39 13.81
C GLN A 175 -3.85 4.38 14.57
N ALA A 176 -2.67 3.99 14.99
CA ALA A 176 -1.71 4.87 15.66
C ALA A 176 -0.65 5.41 14.69
N ALA A 177 -0.02 6.54 15.01
CA ALA A 177 1.03 7.14 14.20
C ALA A 177 2.22 6.19 14.00
N ILE A 178 2.86 6.26 12.85
CA ILE A 178 3.92 5.32 12.45
C ILE A 178 5.21 5.53 13.26
N ILE A 179 5.57 6.78 13.56
CA ILE A 179 6.85 7.13 14.20
C ILE A 179 6.97 6.57 15.61
N PRO A 180 6.00 6.74 16.53
CA PRO A 180 6.07 6.15 17.86
C PRO A 180 6.20 4.63 17.84
N GLN A 181 5.50 3.96 16.94
CA GLN A 181 5.55 2.51 16.82
C GLN A 181 6.90 2.03 16.27
N LEU A 182 7.43 2.74 15.28
CA LEU A 182 8.75 2.43 14.72
C LEU A 182 9.85 2.69 15.76
N ALA A 183 9.78 3.79 16.54
CA ALA A 183 10.68 4.08 17.63
C ALA A 183 10.67 2.97 18.70
N HIS A 184 9.48 2.54 19.12
CA HIS A 184 9.31 1.46 20.07
C HIS A 184 9.89 0.14 19.53
N PHE A 185 9.68 -0.17 18.28
CA PHE A 185 10.21 -1.36 17.64
C PHE A 185 11.75 -1.34 17.56
N ILE A 186 12.33 -0.16 17.28
CA ILE A 186 13.81 0.02 17.29
C ILE A 186 14.37 -0.26 18.68
N ALA A 187 13.78 0.34 19.72
CA ALA A 187 14.23 0.16 21.11
C ALA A 187 14.13 -1.32 21.57
N LYS A 188 13.01 -1.97 21.22
CA LYS A 188 12.79 -3.39 21.49
C LYS A 188 13.81 -4.27 20.76
N SER A 189 14.12 -3.96 19.50
CA SER A 189 15.09 -4.70 18.69
C SER A 189 16.52 -4.58 19.21
N ALA A 190 16.84 -3.44 19.82
CA ALA A 190 18.13 -3.21 20.47
C ALA A 190 18.22 -3.84 21.86
N GLY A 191 17.10 -4.21 22.47
CA GLY A 191 17.04 -4.67 23.86
C GLY A 191 17.25 -3.56 24.90
N ASP A 192 17.19 -2.29 24.49
CA ASP A 192 17.38 -1.12 25.36
C ASP A 192 16.30 -0.06 25.14
N MET A 193 15.36 0.02 26.07
CA MET A 193 14.24 0.97 25.99
C MET A 193 14.67 2.43 26.19
N ARG A 194 15.86 2.71 26.73
CA ARG A 194 16.39 4.08 26.86
C ARG A 194 16.67 4.73 25.50
N ILE A 195 16.72 3.95 24.44
CA ILE A 195 16.80 4.47 23.07
C ILE A 195 15.62 5.34 22.72
N LEU A 196 14.43 5.12 23.28
CA LEU A 196 13.26 5.98 23.09
C LEU A 196 13.52 7.41 23.55
N GLU A 197 14.28 7.60 24.62
CA GLU A 197 14.64 8.93 25.13
C GLU A 197 15.68 9.62 24.24
N GLN A 198 16.42 8.86 23.44
CA GLN A 198 17.43 9.38 22.51
C GLN A 198 16.82 9.77 21.14
N ILE A 199 15.60 9.31 20.88
CA ILE A 199 14.88 9.64 19.65
C ILE A 199 13.95 10.82 19.92
N ASP A 200 14.33 11.99 19.40
CA ASP A 200 13.42 13.13 19.35
C ASP A 200 12.36 12.85 18.29
N GLN A 201 11.20 12.30 18.73
CA GLN A 201 10.13 11.89 17.84
C GLN A 201 9.47 13.08 17.13
N ASP A 202 9.42 14.25 17.76
CA ASP A 202 8.84 15.45 17.16
C ASP A 202 9.74 15.98 16.05
N ALA A 203 11.05 16.07 16.29
CA ALA A 203 12.01 16.41 15.26
C ALA A 203 12.06 15.38 14.13
N TRP A 204 11.84 14.09 14.45
CA TRP A 204 11.77 13.04 13.45
C TRP A 204 10.50 13.14 12.61
N ALA A 205 9.35 13.44 13.22
CA ALA A 205 8.08 13.66 12.53
C ALA A 205 8.11 14.92 11.64
N ALA A 206 8.88 15.93 12.03
CA ALA A 206 9.05 17.17 11.27
C ALA A 206 9.98 17.02 10.04
N GLN A 207 10.63 15.85 9.86
CA GLN A 207 11.46 15.60 8.67
C GLN A 207 10.62 15.60 7.40
N GLU A 208 11.03 16.42 6.45
CA GLU A 208 10.41 16.45 5.13
C GLU A 208 10.77 15.18 4.35
N LEU A 209 9.77 14.41 3.99
CA LEU A 209 9.87 13.29 3.07
C LEU A 209 9.43 13.73 1.67
N PRO A 210 9.84 13.00 0.61
CA PRO A 210 9.32 13.21 -0.73
C PRO A 210 7.78 13.19 -0.76
N GLU A 211 7.19 13.97 -1.64
CA GLU A 211 5.74 14.17 -1.69
C GLU A 211 4.94 12.87 -1.83
N HIS A 212 5.45 11.90 -2.59
CA HIS A 212 4.80 10.59 -2.76
C HIS A 212 4.73 9.76 -1.46
N CYS A 213 5.50 10.14 -0.42
CA CYS A 213 5.42 9.51 0.91
C CYS A 213 4.25 10.02 1.76
N TYR A 214 3.46 10.93 1.25
CA TYR A 214 2.25 11.44 1.90
C TYR A 214 1.03 11.12 1.05
N LEU A 215 -0.06 10.72 1.71
CA LEU A 215 -1.34 10.51 1.04
C LEU A 215 -1.91 11.86 0.60
N ASN A 216 -2.18 12.00 -0.70
CA ASN A 216 -2.88 13.16 -1.20
C ASN A 216 -4.39 12.94 -1.06
N LEU A 217 -5.11 13.93 -0.55
CA LEU A 217 -6.56 13.91 -0.35
C LEU A 217 -7.21 14.79 -1.41
N ARG A 218 -8.25 14.26 -2.04
CA ARG A 218 -9.10 14.98 -2.98
C ARG A 218 -10.50 14.99 -2.44
N ILE A 219 -10.96 16.14 -1.95
CA ILE A 219 -12.28 16.30 -1.36
C ILE A 219 -13.29 16.61 -2.46
N ILE A 220 -14.36 15.85 -2.50
CA ILE A 220 -15.43 16.00 -3.48
C ILE A 220 -16.77 16.27 -2.80
N ASP A 221 -17.65 17.00 -3.50
CA ASP A 221 -19.05 17.15 -3.12
C ASP A 221 -19.87 15.90 -3.52
N ASP A 222 -21.18 15.95 -3.26
CA ASP A 222 -22.11 14.87 -3.61
C ASP A 222 -22.29 14.71 -5.13
N GLY A 223 -22.00 15.74 -5.91
CA GLY A 223 -21.98 15.73 -7.37
C GLY A 223 -20.69 15.13 -7.95
N GLY A 224 -19.69 14.86 -7.10
CA GLY A 224 -18.37 14.38 -7.51
C GLY A 224 -17.43 15.50 -7.98
N GLN A 225 -17.81 16.77 -7.82
CA GLN A 225 -16.95 17.91 -8.13
C GLN A 225 -15.90 18.09 -7.04
N GLU A 226 -14.66 18.37 -7.43
CA GLU A 226 -13.57 18.64 -6.53
C GLU A 226 -13.73 20.00 -5.85
N LEU A 227 -13.71 20.00 -4.52
CA LEU A 227 -13.79 21.19 -3.68
C LEU A 227 -12.42 21.70 -3.25
N ALA A 228 -11.54 20.76 -2.87
CA ALA A 228 -10.19 21.04 -2.47
C ALA A 228 -9.32 19.77 -2.56
N GLY A 229 -8.00 19.96 -2.59
CA GLY A 229 -7.04 18.88 -2.55
C GLY A 229 -5.79 19.27 -1.78
N GLY A 230 -5.12 18.30 -1.18
CA GLY A 230 -3.89 18.52 -0.43
C GLY A 230 -3.42 17.31 0.34
N ARG A 231 -2.24 17.40 0.94
CA ARG A 231 -1.60 16.31 1.68
C ARG A 231 -1.76 16.46 3.20
N LYS A 232 -2.18 17.62 3.67
CA LYS A 232 -2.35 17.93 5.08
C LYS A 232 -3.83 17.93 5.46
N LEU A 233 -4.27 16.85 6.08
CA LEU A 233 -5.66 16.68 6.49
C LEU A 233 -6.16 17.85 7.35
N HIS A 234 -5.34 18.30 8.30
CA HIS A 234 -5.70 19.40 9.20
C HIS A 234 -6.01 20.71 8.45
N GLU A 235 -5.23 21.06 7.41
CA GLU A 235 -5.48 22.26 6.59
C GLU A 235 -6.81 22.16 5.83
N LEU A 236 -7.10 20.96 5.28
CA LEU A 236 -8.37 20.69 4.60
C LEU A 236 -9.56 20.74 5.56
N GLN A 237 -9.40 20.20 6.76
CA GLN A 237 -10.43 20.27 7.81
C GLN A 237 -10.65 21.70 8.31
N GLN A 238 -9.63 22.53 8.40
CA GLN A 238 -9.80 23.96 8.71
C GLN A 238 -10.54 24.69 7.60
N GLN A 239 -10.21 24.40 6.35
CA GLN A 239 -10.81 25.08 5.19
C GLN A 239 -12.26 24.66 4.96
N LEU A 240 -12.56 23.37 5.05
CA LEU A 240 -13.85 22.79 4.64
C LEU A 240 -14.66 22.19 5.80
N GLY A 241 -14.11 22.13 7.00
CA GLY A 241 -14.71 21.41 8.14
C GLY A 241 -16.08 21.92 8.55
N GLN A 242 -16.31 23.24 8.46
CA GLN A 242 -17.63 23.82 8.72
C GLN A 242 -18.66 23.40 7.66
N ALA A 243 -18.27 23.48 6.36
CA ALA A 243 -19.11 23.00 5.27
C ALA A 243 -19.41 21.51 5.39
N ALA A 244 -18.41 20.71 5.77
CA ALA A 244 -18.57 19.28 6.01
C ALA A 244 -19.56 18.98 7.14
N ALA A 245 -19.50 19.74 8.23
CA ALA A 245 -20.42 19.58 9.37
C ALA A 245 -21.87 19.93 8.97
N VAL A 246 -22.08 21.00 8.22
CA VAL A 246 -23.41 21.40 7.72
C VAL A 246 -23.96 20.33 6.76
N THR A 247 -23.18 19.90 5.77
CA THR A 247 -23.62 18.86 4.84
C THR A 247 -23.94 17.54 5.52
N PHE A 248 -23.15 17.16 6.53
CA PHE A 248 -23.42 15.97 7.34
C PHE A 248 -24.75 16.11 8.09
N ARG A 249 -24.97 17.27 8.72
CA ARG A 249 -26.20 17.56 9.46
C ARG A 249 -27.43 17.54 8.56
N ASP A 250 -27.34 18.15 7.39
CA ASP A 250 -28.44 18.15 6.43
C ASP A 250 -28.82 16.74 5.96
N ASN A 251 -27.82 15.87 5.79
CA ASN A 251 -28.05 14.46 5.43
C ASN A 251 -28.56 13.59 6.61
N THR A 252 -28.46 14.09 7.85
CA THR A 252 -28.90 13.36 9.06
C THR A 252 -30.24 13.85 9.60
N GLN A 253 -30.81 14.94 9.09
CA GLN A 253 -32.07 15.52 9.59
C GLN A 253 -33.22 14.51 9.68
N GLU A 254 -33.24 13.51 8.81
CA GLU A 254 -34.26 12.43 8.84
C GLU A 254 -34.23 11.59 10.12
N PHE A 255 -33.07 11.58 10.82
CA PHE A 255 -32.83 10.80 12.03
C PHE A 255 -32.71 11.66 13.29
N GLU A 256 -32.71 12.98 13.14
CA GLU A 256 -32.67 13.93 14.27
C GLU A 256 -34.10 14.24 14.75
N ARG A 257 -34.32 14.09 16.03
CA ARG A 257 -35.56 14.49 16.70
C ARG A 257 -35.23 15.48 17.81
N ASP A 258 -35.72 16.70 17.66
CA ASP A 258 -35.59 17.73 18.69
C ASP A 258 -36.71 17.62 19.73
N ASN A 259 -36.43 18.09 20.95
CA ASN A 259 -37.39 18.16 22.05
C ASN A 259 -38.04 16.83 22.47
N VAL A 260 -37.30 15.73 22.36
CA VAL A 260 -37.76 14.42 22.83
C VAL A 260 -37.81 14.40 24.34
N THR A 261 -39.03 14.41 24.89
CA THR A 261 -39.29 14.36 26.35
C THR A 261 -39.55 12.95 26.83
N THR A 262 -39.87 12.02 25.96
CA THR A 262 -40.14 10.61 26.27
C THR A 262 -39.40 9.70 25.27
N TRP A 263 -38.93 8.53 25.74
CA TRP A 263 -38.26 7.55 24.88
C TRP A 263 -39.31 6.71 24.13
N ASP A 264 -39.71 7.16 22.98
CA ASP A 264 -40.69 6.50 22.09
C ASP A 264 -40.06 5.84 20.83
N ILE A 265 -38.72 5.93 20.69
CA ILE A 265 -38.00 5.49 19.53
C ILE A 265 -37.50 4.04 19.61
N GLY A 266 -37.78 3.33 20.70
CA GLY A 266 -37.32 1.95 20.89
C GLY A 266 -35.82 1.81 21.08
N THR A 267 -35.24 0.74 20.55
CA THR A 267 -33.78 0.49 20.59
C THR A 267 -33.10 1.20 19.42
N LEU A 268 -32.08 2.01 19.72
CA LEU A 268 -31.28 2.64 18.70
C LEU A 268 -30.49 1.59 17.90
N PRO A 269 -30.46 1.68 16.58
CA PRO A 269 -29.65 0.79 15.76
C PRO A 269 -28.15 1.07 15.98
N GLU A 270 -27.33 0.02 15.95
CA GLU A 270 -25.86 0.15 16.07
C GLU A 270 -25.25 0.95 14.91
N SER A 271 -25.89 0.96 13.75
CA SER A 271 -25.45 1.70 12.58
C SER A 271 -26.64 2.16 11.73
N ILE A 272 -26.52 3.34 11.16
CA ILE A 272 -27.49 3.90 10.21
C ILE A 272 -26.82 3.98 8.84
N LYS A 273 -27.48 3.36 7.83
CA LYS A 273 -27.03 3.44 6.45
C LYS A 273 -27.76 4.58 5.74
N PHE A 274 -27.01 5.58 5.31
CA PHE A 274 -27.55 6.64 4.47
C PHE A 274 -27.71 6.14 3.06
N ALA A 275 -28.92 6.16 2.52
CA ALA A 275 -29.15 5.91 1.11
C ALA A 275 -28.67 7.14 0.32
N ARG A 276 -27.61 6.99 -0.48
CA ARG A 276 -27.24 7.98 -1.48
C ARG A 276 -28.45 8.17 -2.41
N GLY A 277 -28.94 9.38 -2.55
CA GLY A 277 -30.02 9.70 -3.47
C GLY A 277 -29.73 9.10 -4.86
N LYS A 278 -30.71 8.41 -5.41
CA LYS A 278 -30.67 7.90 -6.78
C LYS A 278 -30.55 9.11 -7.71
N GLN A 279 -29.43 9.23 -8.44
CA GLN A 279 -29.42 9.80 -9.77
C GLN A 279 -29.47 8.67 -10.79
#